data_672f80713fbd0ec3397097d39a9bf9eb
#
_entry.id   672f80713fbd0ec3397097d39a9bf9eb
#
_cell.length_a   1.000
_cell.length_b   1.000
_cell.length_c   1.000
_cell.angle_alpha   90.00
_cell.angle_beta   90.00
_cell.angle_gamma   90.00
#
_symmetry.space_group_name_H-M   'P 1'
#
loop_
_entity.id
_entity.type
_entity.pdbx_description
1 polymer ?
#
loop_
_entity_poly.entity_id
_entity_poly.type
_entity_poly.pdbx_seq_one_letter_code
_entity_poly.pdbx_strand_id
1 'polypeptide(L)'
;MKRITVLSLLAAFVLTLAPHEISKAQVLEDTPPRDNFFEKENTKDRLPRPYVYVREADVYIKNRIWRMIDFRLKMNQYFYYPIYPVQDRISLMSLIMQGLEEGTVVAVDPITDDFTKQLTYEEFIRQNTSITELEKEDLDNPGTFYTTYDTSSFRVENVKMIRLKEDWFIDKMRSIRDIRILGMAPVIQQFDENSGEFKGTQTLFWLYY
;
A
#
# COMPACT_ATOMS: atom_id res chain seq x y z
N MET A 1 15.71 71.90 -19.95
CA MET A 1 15.89 71.50 -18.53
C MET A 1 14.58 71.00 -17.87
N LYS A 2 13.41 71.62 -18.03
CA LYS A 2 12.16 71.21 -17.40
C LYS A 2 11.65 69.79 -17.80
N ARG A 3 11.92 69.32 -19.00
CA ARG A 3 11.49 67.96 -19.45
C ARG A 3 12.30 66.82 -18.82
N ILE A 4 13.59 67.07 -18.55
CA ILE A 4 14.48 66.06 -17.92
C ILE A 4 14.11 65.86 -16.44
N THR A 5 13.75 66.96 -15.74
CA THR A 5 13.33 66.90 -14.33
C THR A 5 11.99 66.18 -14.13
N VAL A 6 11.06 66.34 -15.09
CA VAL A 6 9.78 65.63 -15.05
C VAL A 6 9.97 64.14 -15.29
N LEU A 7 10.85 63.77 -16.22
CA LEU A 7 11.14 62.37 -16.53
C LEU A 7 11.83 61.65 -15.34
N SER A 8 12.75 62.34 -14.65
CA SER A 8 13.42 61.81 -13.46
C SER A 8 12.48 61.65 -12.27
N LEU A 9 11.52 62.54 -12.10
CA LEU A 9 10.50 62.48 -11.07
C LEU A 9 9.52 61.32 -11.34
N LEU A 10 9.16 61.08 -12.61
CA LEU A 10 8.29 59.98 -13.01
C LEU A 10 8.99 58.63 -12.83
N ALA A 11 10.28 58.55 -13.14
CA ALA A 11 11.09 57.33 -12.91
C ALA A 11 11.26 57.00 -11.42
N ALA A 12 11.44 58.02 -10.56
CA ALA A 12 11.48 57.87 -9.13
C ALA A 12 10.13 57.39 -8.53
N PHE A 13 9.02 57.88 -9.06
CA PHE A 13 7.69 57.46 -8.65
C PHE A 13 7.35 56.03 -9.05
N VAL A 14 7.77 55.58 -10.23
CA VAL A 14 7.61 54.20 -10.66
C VAL A 14 8.46 53.22 -9.82
N LEU A 15 9.66 53.64 -9.39
CA LEU A 15 10.52 52.84 -8.52
C LEU A 15 9.91 52.62 -7.11
N THR A 16 9.13 53.59 -6.61
CA THR A 16 8.43 53.47 -5.31
C THR A 16 7.17 52.62 -5.37
N LEU A 17 6.62 52.40 -6.57
CA LEU A 17 5.46 51.51 -6.80
C LEU A 17 5.85 50.04 -7.11
N ALA A 18 7.14 49.75 -7.22
CA ALA A 18 7.57 48.37 -7.34
C ALA A 18 7.13 47.61 -6.07
N PRO A 19 6.46 46.45 -6.23
CA PRO A 19 6.07 45.67 -5.06
C PRO A 19 7.33 45.34 -4.29
N HIS A 20 7.46 45.90 -3.08
CA HIS A 20 8.49 45.47 -2.14
C HIS A 20 8.13 44.04 -1.81
N GLU A 21 8.89 43.09 -2.37
CA GLU A 21 8.93 41.73 -1.87
C GLU A 21 9.29 41.85 -0.39
N ILE A 22 8.28 41.68 0.46
CA ILE A 22 8.50 41.55 1.90
C ILE A 22 9.29 40.23 2.03
N SER A 23 10.62 40.38 2.13
CA SER A 23 11.47 39.25 2.51
C SER A 23 10.94 38.73 3.84
N LYS A 24 10.15 37.67 3.81
CA LYS A 24 9.74 36.98 5.02
C LYS A 24 10.99 36.28 5.56
N ALA A 25 11.76 36.99 6.36
CA ALA A 25 12.95 36.48 7.03
C ALA A 25 12.59 35.40 8.07
N GLN A 26 11.32 35.35 8.47
CA GLN A 26 10.74 34.28 9.27
C GLN A 26 9.49 33.79 8.53
N VAL A 27 9.46 32.51 8.19
CA VAL A 27 8.24 31.85 7.80
C VAL A 27 7.40 31.72 9.07
N LEU A 28 6.65 32.76 9.37
CA LEU A 28 5.57 32.66 10.34
C LEU A 28 4.49 31.85 9.63
N GLU A 29 4.49 30.56 9.86
CA GLU A 29 3.34 29.73 9.54
C GLU A 29 2.13 30.33 10.25
N ASP A 30 0.96 30.32 9.61
CA ASP A 30 -0.32 30.85 10.16
C ASP A 30 -0.76 30.12 11.45
N THR A 31 0.03 29.16 11.91
CA THR A 31 -0.17 28.42 13.14
C THR A 31 0.56 29.12 14.31
N PRO A 32 -0.04 29.15 15.51
CA PRO A 32 0.61 29.74 16.68
C PRO A 32 1.96 29.06 16.94
N PRO A 33 2.94 29.78 17.52
CA PRO A 33 4.26 29.25 17.79
C PRO A 33 4.17 27.99 18.62
N ARG A 34 4.85 26.95 18.18
CA ARG A 34 4.85 25.64 18.82
C ARG A 34 5.78 25.65 20.02
N ASP A 35 5.30 25.09 21.12
CA ASP A 35 6.09 24.95 22.34
C ASP A 35 7.12 23.80 22.25
N ASN A 36 7.09 23.02 21.17
CA ASN A 36 7.98 21.88 20.95
C ASN A 36 8.75 22.06 19.63
N PHE A 37 9.96 21.48 19.57
CA PHE A 37 10.76 21.41 18.34
C PHE A 37 10.24 20.41 17.29
N PHE A 38 9.18 19.67 17.61
CA PHE A 38 8.53 18.69 16.73
C PHE A 38 7.03 18.96 16.63
N GLU A 39 6.45 18.56 15.52
CA GLU A 39 5.02 18.58 15.30
C GLU A 39 4.33 17.36 15.92
N LYS A 40 3.21 17.62 16.61
CA LYS A 40 2.31 16.55 17.04
C LYS A 40 1.35 16.27 15.90
N GLU A 41 1.61 15.21 15.15
CA GLU A 41 0.69 14.71 14.14
C GLU A 41 -0.31 13.75 14.77
N ASN A 42 -1.60 13.92 14.44
CA ASN A 42 -2.59 12.90 14.75
C ASN A 42 -2.29 11.65 13.90
N THR A 43 -2.37 10.47 14.51
CA THR A 43 -2.15 9.20 13.80
C THR A 43 -3.09 8.97 12.62
N LYS A 44 -4.29 9.58 12.64
CA LYS A 44 -5.25 9.49 11.52
C LYS A 44 -4.85 10.32 10.30
N ASP A 45 -4.18 11.43 10.54
CA ASP A 45 -3.82 12.39 9.49
C ASP A 45 -2.36 12.24 9.04
N ARG A 46 -1.68 11.20 9.57
CA ARG A 46 -0.27 10.98 9.30
C ARG A 46 -0.06 10.49 7.87
N LEU A 47 0.57 11.31 7.06
CA LEU A 47 0.96 10.94 5.70
C LEU A 47 2.18 9.98 5.73
N PRO A 48 2.24 9.02 4.80
CA PRO A 48 3.39 8.15 4.65
C PRO A 48 4.62 8.98 4.25
N ARG A 49 5.75 8.73 4.91
CA ARG A 49 7.02 9.39 4.58
C ARG A 49 7.76 8.54 3.55
N PRO A 50 8.18 9.12 2.42
CA PRO A 50 8.96 8.39 1.44
C PRO A 50 10.32 7.98 2.02
N TYR A 51 10.86 6.89 1.52
CA TYR A 51 12.22 6.48 1.87
C TYR A 51 13.24 7.54 1.45
N VAL A 52 14.26 7.73 2.27
CA VAL A 52 15.38 8.62 1.94
C VAL A 52 16.09 8.07 0.70
N TYR A 53 16.39 8.95 -0.25
CA TYR A 53 17.13 8.57 -1.45
C TYR A 53 18.52 8.03 -1.10
N VAL A 54 18.89 6.91 -1.71
CA VAL A 54 20.19 6.26 -1.57
C VAL A 54 20.77 6.06 -2.96
N ARG A 55 22.00 6.53 -3.19
CA ARG A 55 22.71 6.31 -4.46
C ARG A 55 23.28 4.89 -4.46
N GLU A 56 23.33 4.27 -5.63
CA GLU A 56 23.91 2.94 -5.80
C GLU A 56 25.35 2.88 -5.27
N ALA A 57 26.15 3.93 -5.51
CA ALA A 57 27.54 4.03 -5.05
C ALA A 57 27.68 4.02 -3.50
N ASP A 58 26.63 4.38 -2.77
CA ASP A 58 26.64 4.43 -1.32
C ASP A 58 26.24 3.07 -0.70
N VAL A 59 25.72 2.15 -1.50
CA VAL A 59 25.39 0.79 -1.07
C VAL A 59 26.65 -0.06 -1.03
N TYR A 60 27.06 -0.49 0.18
CA TYR A 60 28.24 -1.35 0.35
C TYR A 60 27.93 -2.83 0.16
N ILE A 61 26.90 -3.32 0.85
CA ILE A 61 26.41 -4.69 0.78
C ILE A 61 24.89 -4.60 0.70
N LYS A 62 24.31 -5.46 -0.11
CA LYS A 62 22.86 -5.59 -0.27
C LYS A 62 22.47 -7.07 -0.29
N ASN A 63 21.53 -7.45 0.56
CA ASN A 63 20.92 -8.79 0.58
C ASN A 63 19.42 -8.68 0.42
N ARG A 64 18.86 -9.50 -0.46
CA ARG A 64 17.41 -9.62 -0.62
C ARG A 64 16.88 -10.72 0.25
N ILE A 65 15.82 -10.41 1.02
CA ILE A 65 15.22 -11.31 1.99
C ILE A 65 13.72 -11.33 1.76
N TRP A 66 13.15 -12.55 1.78
CA TRP A 66 11.70 -12.76 1.80
C TRP A 66 11.31 -13.18 3.21
N ARG A 67 10.51 -12.36 3.86
CA ARG A 67 10.05 -12.60 5.22
C ARG A 67 8.55 -12.89 5.23
N MET A 68 8.12 -13.88 6.03
CA MET A 68 6.72 -14.21 6.21
C MET A 68 6.23 -13.67 7.55
N ILE A 69 5.11 -12.96 7.53
CA ILE A 69 4.40 -12.51 8.73
C ILE A 69 3.12 -13.34 8.84
N ASP A 70 2.97 -14.05 9.95
CA ASP A 70 1.78 -14.84 10.25
C ASP A 70 0.83 -14.04 11.15
N PHE A 71 -0.39 -13.81 10.68
CA PHE A 71 -1.41 -13.06 11.41
C PHE A 71 -2.04 -13.82 12.59
N ARG A 72 -1.83 -15.14 12.65
CA ARG A 72 -2.29 -15.96 13.78
C ARG A 72 -1.51 -15.68 15.06
N LEU A 73 -0.29 -15.16 14.94
CA LEU A 73 0.51 -14.75 16.09
C LEU A 73 -0.14 -13.54 16.78
N LYS A 74 -0.23 -13.59 18.12
CA LYS A 74 -0.89 -12.57 18.93
C LYS A 74 -0.45 -11.14 18.61
N MET A 75 0.85 -10.93 18.38
CA MET A 75 1.41 -9.62 18.05
C MET A 75 0.97 -9.08 16.69
N ASN A 76 0.57 -9.95 15.76
CA ASN A 76 0.20 -9.59 14.38
C ASN A 76 -1.33 -9.58 14.16
N GLN A 77 -2.13 -9.92 15.16
CA GLN A 77 -3.59 -9.99 15.02
C GLN A 77 -4.24 -8.65 14.64
N TYR A 78 -3.59 -7.54 14.92
CA TYR A 78 -4.06 -6.21 14.50
C TYR A 78 -4.12 -6.02 12.98
N PHE A 79 -3.36 -6.80 12.20
CA PHE A 79 -3.44 -6.79 10.75
C PHE A 79 -4.62 -7.58 10.22
N TYR A 80 -5.10 -8.56 11.00
CA TYR A 80 -6.19 -9.44 10.61
C TYR A 80 -7.56 -8.95 11.07
N TYR A 81 -7.65 -8.38 12.27
CA TYR A 81 -8.91 -7.91 12.84
C TYR A 81 -9.06 -6.39 12.78
N PRO A 82 -10.30 -5.88 12.58
CA PRO A 82 -11.54 -6.60 12.37
C PRO A 82 -11.66 -7.15 10.94
N ILE A 83 -12.22 -8.33 10.77
CA ILE A 83 -12.42 -8.96 9.45
C ILE A 83 -13.36 -8.09 8.59
N TYR A 84 -14.43 -7.62 9.17
CA TYR A 84 -15.33 -6.66 8.54
C TYR A 84 -15.09 -5.26 9.10
N PRO A 85 -15.17 -4.22 8.27
CA PRO A 85 -14.96 -2.85 8.73
C PRO A 85 -15.91 -2.50 9.88
N VAL A 86 -15.37 -1.97 10.98
CA VAL A 86 -16.13 -1.52 12.15
C VAL A 86 -15.70 -0.09 12.48
N GLN A 87 -16.58 0.86 12.27
CA GLN A 87 -16.28 2.30 12.41
C GLN A 87 -15.04 2.69 11.57
N ASP A 88 -13.99 3.19 12.21
CA ASP A 88 -12.73 3.61 11.57
C ASP A 88 -11.69 2.48 11.47
N ARG A 89 -12.04 1.25 11.83
CA ARG A 89 -11.11 0.11 11.84
C ARG A 89 -11.38 -0.83 10.68
N ILE A 90 -10.33 -1.17 9.98
CA ILE A 90 -10.34 -2.09 8.85
C ILE A 90 -9.12 -3.01 8.94
N SER A 91 -9.25 -4.27 8.52
CA SER A 91 -8.09 -5.17 8.42
C SER A 91 -7.19 -4.77 7.26
N LEU A 92 -5.90 -5.13 7.34
CA LEU A 92 -4.94 -4.85 6.27
C LEU A 92 -5.40 -5.45 4.93
N MET A 93 -5.90 -6.68 4.95
CA MET A 93 -6.33 -7.32 3.70
C MET A 93 -7.61 -6.69 3.13
N SER A 94 -8.56 -6.30 3.97
CA SER A 94 -9.76 -5.58 3.52
C SER A 94 -9.41 -4.21 2.92
N LEU A 95 -8.45 -3.50 3.52
CA LEU A 95 -7.94 -2.24 2.98
C LEU A 95 -7.26 -2.42 1.62
N ILE A 96 -6.45 -3.46 1.47
CA ILE A 96 -5.80 -3.80 0.19
C ILE A 96 -6.85 -4.09 -0.88
N MET A 97 -7.86 -4.91 -0.55
CA MET A 97 -8.93 -5.26 -1.49
C MET A 97 -9.75 -4.03 -1.91
N GLN A 98 -10.07 -3.16 -0.97
CA GLN A 98 -10.73 -1.89 -1.28
C GLN A 98 -9.87 -1.03 -2.21
N GLY A 99 -8.57 -0.89 -1.93
CA GLY A 99 -7.66 -0.13 -2.78
C GLY A 99 -7.49 -0.72 -4.19
N LEU A 100 -7.57 -2.05 -4.34
CA LEU A 100 -7.56 -2.72 -5.65
C LEU A 100 -8.85 -2.46 -6.42
N GLU A 101 -10.00 -2.51 -5.75
CA GLU A 101 -11.31 -2.24 -6.34
C GLU A 101 -11.43 -0.78 -6.79
N GLU A 102 -10.97 0.15 -5.97
CA GLU A 102 -10.93 1.59 -6.28
C GLU A 102 -9.83 1.96 -7.29
N GLY A 103 -8.90 1.04 -7.60
CA GLY A 103 -7.77 1.29 -8.49
C GLY A 103 -6.67 2.18 -7.91
N THR A 104 -6.69 2.45 -6.60
CA THR A 104 -5.65 3.23 -5.91
C THR A 104 -4.38 2.43 -5.68
N VAL A 105 -4.50 1.10 -5.65
CA VAL A 105 -3.40 0.15 -5.50
C VAL A 105 -3.37 -0.77 -6.72
N VAL A 106 -2.18 -1.09 -7.22
CA VAL A 106 -2.00 -1.96 -8.39
C VAL A 106 -1.45 -3.31 -7.94
N ALA A 107 -2.17 -4.38 -8.25
CA ALA A 107 -1.69 -5.74 -8.06
C ALA A 107 -0.78 -6.16 -9.22
N VAL A 108 0.13 -7.07 -8.91
CA VAL A 108 1.11 -7.64 -9.86
C VAL A 108 1.04 -9.16 -9.80
N ASP A 109 1.34 -9.79 -10.91
CA ASP A 109 1.34 -11.25 -11.09
C ASP A 109 2.08 -11.97 -9.93
N PRO A 110 1.45 -13.00 -9.32
CA PRO A 110 2.04 -13.75 -8.22
C PRO A 110 3.21 -14.64 -8.62
N ILE A 111 3.35 -14.99 -9.92
CA ILE A 111 4.35 -15.96 -10.40
C ILE A 111 5.73 -15.35 -10.39
N THR A 112 5.84 -14.09 -10.86
CA THR A 112 7.11 -13.35 -10.88
C THR A 112 7.10 -12.28 -9.82
N ASP A 113 8.20 -12.11 -9.10
CA ASP A 113 8.33 -11.07 -8.07
C ASP A 113 9.11 -9.84 -8.57
N ASP A 114 9.10 -9.62 -9.88
CA ASP A 114 9.79 -8.51 -10.58
C ASP A 114 8.92 -7.26 -10.78
N PHE A 115 7.65 -7.33 -10.38
CA PHE A 115 6.66 -6.24 -10.44
C PHE A 115 6.38 -5.70 -11.86
N THR A 116 6.59 -6.53 -12.90
CA THR A 116 6.45 -6.08 -14.29
C THR A 116 5.04 -6.23 -14.83
N LYS A 117 4.35 -7.33 -14.52
CA LYS A 117 3.04 -7.64 -15.08
C LYS A 117 1.93 -7.27 -14.10
N GLN A 118 1.16 -6.27 -14.46
CA GLN A 118 0.01 -5.83 -13.67
C GLN A 118 -1.14 -6.85 -13.78
N LEU A 119 -1.89 -6.98 -12.69
CA LEU A 119 -3.08 -7.81 -12.57
C LEU A 119 -4.24 -6.90 -12.20
N THR A 120 -5.32 -6.95 -12.97
CA THR A 120 -6.53 -6.18 -12.65
C THR A 120 -7.35 -6.86 -11.55
N TYR A 121 -8.18 -6.08 -10.84
CA TYR A 121 -9.08 -6.63 -9.82
C TYR A 121 -10.00 -7.71 -10.38
N GLU A 122 -10.56 -7.50 -11.57
CA GLU A 122 -11.45 -8.47 -12.23
C GLU A 122 -10.73 -9.78 -12.59
N GLU A 123 -9.49 -9.68 -13.09
CA GLU A 123 -8.66 -10.85 -13.37
C GLU A 123 -8.32 -11.63 -12.10
N PHE A 124 -7.99 -10.91 -11.02
CA PHE A 124 -7.73 -11.52 -9.72
C PHE A 124 -8.95 -12.28 -9.19
N ILE A 125 -10.14 -11.67 -9.20
CA ILE A 125 -11.37 -12.32 -8.75
C ILE A 125 -11.67 -13.54 -9.62
N ARG A 126 -11.57 -13.44 -10.95
CA ARG A 126 -11.79 -14.56 -11.87
C ARG A 126 -10.84 -15.73 -11.61
N GLN A 127 -9.57 -15.46 -11.33
CA GLN A 127 -8.57 -16.51 -11.04
C GLN A 127 -8.82 -17.21 -9.69
N ASN A 128 -9.42 -16.49 -8.73
CA ASN A 128 -9.66 -16.99 -7.38
C ASN A 128 -11.14 -17.35 -7.10
N THR A 129 -11.94 -17.44 -8.16
CA THR A 129 -13.32 -17.92 -8.11
C THR A 129 -13.37 -19.30 -8.76
N SER A 130 -13.80 -20.30 -8.03
CA SER A 130 -14.06 -21.63 -8.57
C SER A 130 -15.55 -21.87 -8.67
N ILE A 131 -15.99 -22.43 -9.80
CA ILE A 131 -17.36 -22.87 -10.04
C ILE A 131 -17.32 -24.38 -10.07
N THR A 132 -17.95 -25.00 -9.10
CA THR A 132 -18.07 -26.45 -9.01
C THR A 132 -19.47 -26.87 -9.38
N GLU A 133 -19.59 -27.75 -10.35
CA GLU A 133 -20.85 -28.37 -10.70
C GLU A 133 -21.18 -29.46 -9.67
N LEU A 134 -22.35 -29.33 -9.05
CA LEU A 134 -22.87 -30.31 -8.11
C LEU A 134 -24.18 -30.88 -8.66
N GLU A 135 -24.24 -32.19 -8.76
CA GLU A 135 -25.51 -32.88 -9.01
C GLU A 135 -26.25 -33.06 -7.70
N LYS A 136 -27.44 -32.47 -7.61
CA LYS A 136 -28.35 -32.62 -6.48
C LYS A 136 -29.57 -33.41 -6.90
N GLU A 137 -30.00 -34.33 -6.07
CA GLU A 137 -31.23 -35.06 -6.25
C GLU A 137 -32.42 -34.13 -5.96
N ASP A 138 -33.42 -34.18 -6.83
CA ASP A 138 -34.65 -33.44 -6.66
C ASP A 138 -35.47 -34.05 -5.49
N LEU A 139 -35.73 -33.23 -4.48
CA LEU A 139 -36.48 -33.66 -3.29
C LEU A 139 -37.96 -33.97 -3.60
N ASP A 140 -38.50 -33.35 -4.65
CA ASP A 140 -39.91 -33.56 -5.04
C ASP A 140 -40.08 -34.74 -5.99
N ASN A 141 -39.02 -35.16 -6.69
CA ASN A 141 -39.01 -36.28 -7.62
C ASN A 141 -37.77 -37.19 -7.38
N PRO A 142 -37.80 -38.11 -6.42
CA PRO A 142 -36.68 -38.98 -6.14
C PRO A 142 -36.22 -39.77 -7.39
N GLY A 143 -34.92 -39.74 -7.68
CA GLY A 143 -34.31 -40.36 -8.84
C GLY A 143 -34.09 -39.40 -10.03
N THR A 144 -34.52 -38.16 -9.95
CA THR A 144 -34.13 -37.09 -10.89
C THR A 144 -33.03 -36.21 -10.29
N PHE A 145 -31.97 -35.99 -11.07
CA PHE A 145 -30.84 -35.16 -10.67
C PHE A 145 -30.86 -33.87 -11.48
N TYR A 146 -30.58 -32.75 -10.80
CA TYR A 146 -30.35 -31.47 -11.48
C TYR A 146 -28.99 -30.93 -11.14
N THR A 147 -28.35 -30.32 -12.15
CA THR A 147 -27.05 -29.69 -11.98
C THR A 147 -27.22 -28.32 -11.33
N THR A 148 -26.56 -28.14 -10.20
CA THR A 148 -26.45 -26.85 -9.53
C THR A 148 -24.99 -26.40 -9.54
N TYR A 149 -24.77 -25.09 -9.61
CA TYR A 149 -23.43 -24.50 -9.61
C TYR A 149 -23.17 -23.92 -8.22
N ASP A 150 -22.15 -24.42 -7.56
CA ASP A 150 -21.63 -23.80 -6.33
C ASP A 150 -20.45 -22.90 -6.70
N THR A 151 -20.59 -21.62 -6.36
CA THR A 151 -19.58 -20.61 -6.66
C THR A 151 -18.82 -20.26 -5.39
N SER A 152 -17.58 -20.70 -5.31
CA SER A 152 -16.67 -20.33 -4.24
C SER A 152 -15.87 -19.11 -4.65
N SER A 153 -16.18 -17.95 -4.06
CA SER A 153 -15.45 -16.71 -4.28
C SER A 153 -14.34 -16.52 -3.25
N PHE A 154 -13.35 -15.72 -3.62
CA PHE A 154 -12.28 -15.31 -2.71
C PHE A 154 -12.84 -14.67 -1.44
N ARG A 155 -12.30 -15.06 -0.27
CA ARG A 155 -12.64 -14.49 1.04
C ARG A 155 -11.40 -13.92 1.69
N VAL A 156 -11.50 -12.68 2.15
CA VAL A 156 -10.44 -11.98 2.90
C VAL A 156 -9.97 -12.76 4.13
N GLU A 157 -10.89 -13.49 4.77
CA GLU A 157 -10.66 -14.32 5.96
C GLU A 157 -9.65 -15.45 5.75
N ASN A 158 -9.48 -15.90 4.50
CA ASN A 158 -8.56 -16.98 4.17
C ASN A 158 -7.10 -16.53 4.14
N VAL A 159 -6.86 -15.22 4.07
CA VAL A 159 -5.50 -14.66 4.09
C VAL A 159 -5.03 -14.55 5.53
N LYS A 160 -4.16 -15.44 5.93
CA LYS A 160 -3.60 -15.51 7.30
C LYS A 160 -2.12 -15.15 7.36
N MET A 161 -1.50 -14.92 6.23
CA MET A 161 -0.08 -14.61 6.14
C MET A 161 0.16 -13.55 5.06
N ILE A 162 1.23 -12.79 5.24
CA ILE A 162 1.75 -11.88 4.23
C ILE A 162 3.25 -12.12 4.04
N ARG A 163 3.69 -12.12 2.80
CA ARG A 163 5.10 -12.21 2.44
C ARG A 163 5.62 -10.83 2.11
N LEU A 164 6.75 -10.45 2.71
CA LEU A 164 7.46 -9.21 2.42
C LEU A 164 8.72 -9.53 1.61
N LYS A 165 8.96 -8.73 0.57
CA LYS A 165 10.21 -8.70 -0.18
C LYS A 165 10.99 -7.48 0.28
N GLU A 166 12.16 -7.69 0.87
CA GLU A 166 12.95 -6.65 1.53
C GLU A 166 14.37 -6.64 0.98
N ASP A 167 14.94 -5.45 0.84
CA ASP A 167 16.37 -5.25 0.61
C ASP A 167 17.01 -4.73 1.90
N TRP A 168 17.94 -5.51 2.44
CA TRP A 168 18.77 -5.18 3.59
C TRP A 168 20.12 -4.72 3.10
N PHE A 169 20.51 -3.51 3.42
CA PHE A 169 21.75 -2.94 2.91
C PHE A 169 22.48 -2.08 3.94
N ILE A 170 23.76 -1.84 3.67
CA ILE A 170 24.60 -0.92 4.45
C ILE A 170 24.83 0.32 3.59
N ASP A 171 24.40 1.46 4.13
CA ASP A 171 24.62 2.78 3.55
C ASP A 171 25.94 3.36 4.08
N LYS A 172 26.92 3.55 3.20
CA LYS A 172 28.23 4.12 3.55
C LYS A 172 28.15 5.57 4.00
N MET A 173 27.28 6.36 3.35
CA MET A 173 27.16 7.79 3.64
C MET A 173 26.64 8.04 5.04
N ARG A 174 25.64 7.27 5.45
CA ARG A 174 25.02 7.40 6.80
C ARG A 174 25.62 6.45 7.82
N SER A 175 26.51 5.53 7.39
CA SER A 175 27.10 4.49 8.24
C SER A 175 26.06 3.66 9.01
N ILE A 176 24.93 3.38 8.39
CA ILE A 176 23.82 2.61 8.99
C ILE A 176 23.48 1.38 8.15
N ARG A 177 22.94 0.37 8.84
CA ARG A 177 22.22 -0.72 8.18
C ARG A 177 20.74 -0.32 8.10
N ASP A 178 20.21 -0.34 6.92
CA ASP A 178 18.82 0.03 6.62
C ASP A 178 18.09 -1.12 5.94
N ILE A 179 16.75 -1.13 6.05
CA ILE A 179 15.88 -2.14 5.48
C ILE A 179 14.82 -1.41 4.64
N ARG A 180 14.68 -1.84 3.39
CA ARG A 180 13.65 -1.33 2.49
C ARG A 180 12.69 -2.43 2.12
N ILE A 181 11.42 -2.21 2.38
CA ILE A 181 10.35 -3.05 1.84
C ILE A 181 10.20 -2.65 0.37
N LEU A 182 10.28 -3.62 -0.52
CA LEU A 182 10.06 -3.43 -1.96
C LEU A 182 8.65 -3.81 -2.35
N GLY A 183 8.09 -4.79 -1.65
CA GLY A 183 6.74 -5.22 -1.92
C GLY A 183 6.21 -6.18 -0.88
N MET A 184 4.92 -6.36 -0.92
CA MET A 184 4.19 -7.28 -0.06
C MET A 184 3.24 -8.15 -0.87
N ALA A 185 3.02 -9.37 -0.41
CA ALA A 185 2.14 -10.31 -1.08
C ALA A 185 1.29 -11.06 -0.06
N PRO A 186 -0.05 -10.99 -0.15
CA PRO A 186 -0.94 -11.84 0.63
C PRO A 186 -0.75 -13.31 0.24
N VAL A 187 -0.81 -14.18 1.25
CA VAL A 187 -0.58 -15.62 1.09
C VAL A 187 -1.70 -16.40 1.76
N ILE A 188 -2.26 -17.35 1.02
CA ILE A 188 -3.23 -18.33 1.54
C ILE A 188 -2.58 -19.69 1.74
N GLN A 189 -3.11 -20.44 2.69
CA GLN A 189 -2.76 -21.84 2.89
C GLN A 189 -3.67 -22.71 2.03
N GLN A 190 -3.09 -23.64 1.32
CA GLN A 190 -3.82 -24.65 0.57
C GLN A 190 -3.83 -25.94 1.37
N PHE A 191 -5.00 -26.55 1.43
CA PHE A 191 -5.24 -27.85 2.03
C PHE A 191 -5.76 -28.81 0.95
N ASP A 192 -5.45 -30.06 1.07
CA ASP A 192 -6.02 -31.09 0.20
C ASP A 192 -7.50 -31.28 0.56
N GLU A 193 -8.38 -31.25 -0.42
CA GLU A 193 -9.83 -31.34 -0.21
C GLU A 193 -10.27 -32.71 0.35
N ASN A 194 -9.51 -33.77 0.06
CA ASN A 194 -9.86 -35.11 0.47
C ASN A 194 -9.27 -35.50 1.84
N SER A 195 -8.00 -35.14 2.07
CA SER A 195 -7.29 -35.51 3.29
C SER A 195 -7.29 -34.43 4.36
N GLY A 196 -7.57 -33.16 4.00
CA GLY A 196 -7.44 -32.01 4.90
C GLY A 196 -5.99 -31.69 5.27
N GLU A 197 -5.01 -32.35 4.63
CA GLU A 197 -3.60 -32.12 4.90
C GLU A 197 -3.11 -30.83 4.25
N PHE A 198 -2.13 -30.20 4.90
CA PHE A 198 -1.51 -28.99 4.38
C PHE A 198 -0.69 -29.31 3.12
N LYS A 199 -1.10 -28.76 1.99
CA LYS A 199 -0.46 -28.93 0.69
C LYS A 199 0.62 -27.92 0.40
N GLY A 200 0.44 -26.69 0.91
CA GLY A 200 1.39 -25.61 0.66
C GLY A 200 0.81 -24.21 0.89
N THR A 201 1.54 -23.24 0.42
CA THR A 201 1.11 -21.83 0.46
C THR A 201 1.08 -21.28 -0.95
N GLN A 202 0.03 -20.51 -1.26
CA GLN A 202 -0.11 -19.82 -2.52
C GLN A 202 -0.03 -18.31 -2.29
N THR A 203 0.81 -17.65 -3.07
CA THR A 203 0.84 -16.18 -3.16
C THR A 203 -0.30 -15.74 -4.07
N LEU A 204 -1.07 -14.76 -3.65
CA LEU A 204 -2.23 -14.28 -4.40
C LEU A 204 -1.84 -13.25 -5.47
N PHE A 205 -1.08 -12.27 -5.09
CA PHE A 205 -0.53 -11.21 -5.94
C PHE A 205 0.58 -10.48 -5.19
N TRP A 206 1.36 -9.68 -5.91
CA TRP A 206 2.31 -8.77 -5.31
C TRP A 206 1.80 -7.34 -5.36
N LEU A 207 2.14 -6.57 -4.33
CA LEU A 207 1.98 -5.11 -4.28
C LEU A 207 3.36 -4.49 -4.19
N TYR A 208 3.64 -3.53 -5.05
CA TYR A 208 4.85 -2.69 -4.94
C TYR A 208 4.64 -1.67 -3.82
N TYR A 209 5.69 -1.44 -2.99
CA TYR A 209 5.66 -0.54 -1.85
C TYR A 209 6.29 0.82 -2.18
#